data_78cbf76ca032a1a6554d06893b349e4c
#
_entry.id   78cbf76ca032a1a6554d06893b349e4c
#
_cell.length_a   1.000
_cell.length_b   1.000
_cell.length_c   1.000
_cell.angle_alpha   90.00
_cell.angle_beta   90.00
_cell.angle_gamma   90.00
#
_symmetry.space_group_name_H-M   'P 1'
#
loop_
_entity.id
_entity.type
_entity.pdbx_description
1 polymer ?
#
loop_
_entity_poly.entity_id
_entity_poly.type
_entity_poly.pdbx_seq_one_letter_code
_entity_poly.pdbx_strand_id
1 'polypeptide(L)'
;SVGQYFYSVDSGQFDAIGLQITTAGAGVEAGIKSLKEQNESESALYLQGLSDRVAEDMAEYIHQLIRARAGYKKENRGQRYSPGYPALTNLTGNHIIWNALKAEDLGVTLTDANEFFPPSTTAAVICFHKDAGYS
;
A
#
# COMPACT_ATOMS: atom_id res chain seq x y z
N SER A 1 3.56 1.02 18.52
CA SER A 1 2.68 0.13 17.75
C SER A 1 1.54 0.93 17.10
N VAL A 2 1.19 0.60 15.87
CA VAL A 2 0.05 1.24 15.17
C VAL A 2 -1.26 1.07 15.93
N GLY A 3 -1.44 -0.04 16.64
CA GLY A 3 -2.63 -0.32 17.45
C GLY A 3 -2.94 0.73 18.53
N GLN A 4 -1.95 1.48 19.00
CA GLN A 4 -2.15 2.53 20.01
C GLN A 4 -3.00 3.70 19.52
N TYR A 5 -3.16 3.85 18.23
CA TYR A 5 -3.95 4.92 17.60
C TYR A 5 -5.43 4.56 17.41
N PHE A 6 -5.85 3.38 17.86
CA PHE A 6 -7.23 2.90 17.78
C PHE A 6 -7.80 2.67 19.16
N TYR A 7 -9.11 2.84 19.31
CA TYR A 7 -9.81 2.49 20.53
C TYR A 7 -9.75 0.98 20.78
N SER A 8 -9.62 0.59 22.06
CA SER A 8 -9.72 -0.82 22.40
C SER A 8 -11.16 -1.33 22.25
N VAL A 9 -11.32 -2.62 22.03
CA VAL A 9 -12.64 -3.25 21.94
C VAL A 9 -13.45 -3.02 23.21
N ASP A 10 -12.79 -3.02 24.37
CA ASP A 10 -13.42 -2.83 25.66
C ASP A 10 -13.93 -1.39 25.91
N SER A 11 -13.48 -0.43 25.12
CA SER A 11 -13.94 0.97 25.25
C SER A 11 -15.39 1.19 24.82
N GLY A 12 -15.94 0.29 24.01
CA GLY A 12 -17.26 0.44 23.39
C GLY A 12 -17.35 1.57 22.37
N GLN A 13 -16.20 2.16 21.98
CA GLN A 13 -16.11 3.21 20.96
C GLN A 13 -15.67 2.61 19.62
N PHE A 14 -16.08 3.25 18.52
CA PHE A 14 -15.72 2.84 17.17
C PHE A 14 -14.71 3.80 16.56
N ASP A 15 -13.78 3.23 15.79
CA ASP A 15 -12.86 3.96 14.95
C ASP A 15 -13.10 3.67 13.47
N ALA A 16 -12.56 4.54 12.63
CA ALA A 16 -12.45 4.29 11.20
C ALA A 16 -11.02 3.88 10.84
N ILE A 17 -10.89 2.90 9.98
CA ILE A 17 -9.64 2.46 9.37
C ILE A 17 -9.74 2.58 7.86
N GLY A 18 -8.72 3.16 7.22
CA GLY A 18 -8.61 3.15 5.78
C GLY A 18 -7.75 2.00 5.31
N LEU A 19 -8.10 1.41 4.18
CA LEU A 19 -7.29 0.41 3.49
C LEU A 19 -7.10 0.84 2.06
N GLN A 20 -5.88 0.65 1.53
CA GLN A 20 -5.59 0.91 0.13
C GLN A 20 -4.62 -0.09 -0.45
N ILE A 21 -4.73 -0.31 -1.75
CA ILE A 21 -3.75 -0.99 -2.61
C ILE A 21 -3.61 -0.17 -3.88
N THR A 22 -2.37 0.01 -4.33
CA THR A 22 -2.03 0.59 -5.63
C THR A 22 -1.04 -0.28 -6.37
N THR A 23 -1.17 -0.37 -7.67
CA THR A 23 -0.30 -1.19 -8.51
C THR A 23 -0.03 -0.49 -9.84
N ALA A 24 1.20 -0.63 -10.35
CA ALA A 24 1.53 -0.23 -11.70
C ALA A 24 0.99 -1.22 -12.76
N GLY A 25 0.53 -2.38 -12.33
CA GLY A 25 -0.14 -3.39 -13.14
C GLY A 25 0.78 -4.41 -13.79
N ALA A 26 0.19 -5.53 -14.19
CA ALA A 26 0.90 -6.67 -14.77
C ALA A 26 1.53 -6.36 -16.14
N GLY A 27 1.02 -5.37 -16.87
CA GLY A 27 1.58 -4.95 -18.16
C GLY A 27 3.01 -4.41 -18.04
N VAL A 28 3.32 -3.74 -16.93
CA VAL A 28 4.68 -3.27 -16.65
C VAL A 28 5.64 -4.44 -16.46
N GLU A 29 5.23 -5.45 -15.72
CA GLU A 29 6.04 -6.65 -15.47
C GLU A 29 6.36 -7.40 -16.76
N ALA A 30 5.37 -7.53 -17.65
CA ALA A 30 5.57 -8.09 -19.00
C ALA A 30 6.56 -7.25 -19.81
N GLY A 31 6.50 -5.94 -19.74
CA GLY A 31 7.45 -5.02 -20.39
C GLY A 31 8.88 -5.18 -19.87
N ILE A 32 9.04 -5.27 -18.55
CA ILE A 32 10.35 -5.51 -17.91
C ILE A 32 10.94 -6.83 -18.37
N LYS A 33 10.13 -7.89 -18.37
CA LYS A 33 10.57 -9.22 -18.84
C LYS A 33 11.02 -9.18 -20.30
N SER A 34 10.24 -8.54 -21.17
CA SER A 34 10.58 -8.40 -22.59
C SER A 34 11.91 -7.66 -22.79
N LEU A 35 12.16 -6.59 -22.06
CA LEU A 35 13.42 -5.84 -22.12
C LEU A 35 14.61 -6.71 -21.68
N LYS A 36 14.46 -7.52 -20.63
CA LYS A 36 15.50 -8.45 -20.18
C LYS A 36 15.81 -9.52 -21.23
N GLU A 37 14.78 -10.05 -21.89
CA GLU A 37 14.94 -11.05 -22.95
C GLU A 37 15.65 -10.47 -24.19
N GLN A 38 15.55 -9.16 -24.42
CA GLN A 38 16.24 -8.42 -25.48
C GLN A 38 17.64 -7.93 -25.06
N ASN A 39 18.14 -8.33 -23.89
CA ASN A 39 19.38 -7.86 -23.29
C ASN A 39 19.44 -6.35 -23.00
N GLU A 40 18.27 -5.72 -22.85
CA GLU A 40 18.11 -4.31 -22.50
C GLU A 40 18.00 -4.15 -20.97
N SER A 41 19.01 -4.64 -20.24
CA SER A 41 18.96 -4.72 -18.77
C SER A 41 18.86 -3.35 -18.10
N GLU A 42 19.52 -2.33 -18.67
CA GLU A 42 19.47 -0.96 -18.14
C GLU A 42 18.06 -0.37 -18.28
N SER A 43 17.44 -0.52 -19.45
CA SER A 43 16.06 -0.09 -19.70
C SER A 43 15.07 -0.83 -18.79
N ALA A 44 15.28 -2.12 -18.55
CA ALA A 44 14.48 -2.92 -17.63
C ALA A 44 14.57 -2.39 -16.19
N LEU A 45 15.76 -2.00 -15.74
CA LEU A 45 15.99 -1.43 -14.42
C LEU A 45 15.30 -0.07 -14.28
N TYR A 46 15.40 0.80 -15.28
CA TYR A 46 14.69 2.08 -15.29
C TYR A 46 13.17 1.91 -15.25
N LEU A 47 12.65 0.98 -16.05
CA LEU A 47 11.21 0.71 -16.06
C LEU A 47 10.73 0.19 -14.70
N GLN A 48 11.49 -0.69 -14.05
CA GLN A 48 11.18 -1.15 -12.69
C GLN A 48 11.15 0.02 -11.70
N GLY A 49 12.19 0.84 -11.65
CA GLY A 49 12.26 1.99 -10.75
C GLY A 49 11.15 3.02 -10.99
N LEU A 50 10.81 3.28 -12.25
CA LEU A 50 9.69 4.15 -12.61
C LEU A 50 8.35 3.58 -12.12
N SER A 51 8.16 2.28 -12.28
CA SER A 51 6.92 1.60 -11.87
C SER A 51 6.73 1.62 -10.38
N ASP A 52 7.80 1.39 -9.63
CA ASP A 52 7.79 1.46 -8.16
C ASP A 52 7.45 2.89 -7.71
N ARG A 53 8.04 3.88 -8.35
CA ARG A 53 7.76 5.29 -8.05
C ARG A 53 6.31 5.66 -8.36
N VAL A 54 5.77 5.23 -9.49
CA VAL A 54 4.37 5.47 -9.86
C VAL A 54 3.43 4.84 -8.83
N ALA A 55 3.67 3.59 -8.41
CA ALA A 55 2.85 2.92 -7.39
C ALA A 55 2.86 3.69 -6.05
N GLU A 56 4.02 4.18 -5.62
CA GLU A 56 4.15 4.97 -4.39
C GLU A 56 3.49 6.35 -4.48
N ASP A 57 3.65 7.06 -5.59
CA ASP A 57 3.02 8.36 -5.79
C ASP A 57 1.48 8.24 -5.88
N MET A 58 0.99 7.18 -6.51
CA MET A 58 -0.44 6.85 -6.50
C MET A 58 -0.93 6.53 -5.08
N ALA A 59 -0.15 5.80 -4.29
CA ALA A 59 -0.48 5.49 -2.91
C ALA A 59 -0.62 6.75 -2.07
N GLU A 60 0.26 7.73 -2.24
CA GLU A 60 0.17 9.01 -1.55
C GLU A 60 -1.05 9.82 -2.01
N TYR A 61 -1.32 9.85 -3.30
CA TYR A 61 -2.50 10.53 -3.84
C TYR A 61 -3.81 9.93 -3.31
N ILE A 62 -3.94 8.62 -3.31
CA ILE A 62 -5.12 7.91 -2.77
C ILE A 62 -5.25 8.13 -1.26
N HIS A 63 -4.15 8.11 -0.53
CA HIS A 63 -4.12 8.43 0.90
C HIS A 63 -4.71 9.82 1.17
N GLN A 64 -4.32 10.83 0.38
CA GLN A 64 -4.89 12.18 0.49
C GLN A 64 -6.39 12.20 0.19
N LEU A 65 -6.85 11.46 -0.82
CA LEU A 65 -8.28 11.35 -1.14
C LEU A 65 -9.07 10.68 0.00
N ILE A 66 -8.55 9.61 0.58
CA ILE A 66 -9.19 8.90 1.69
C ILE A 66 -9.34 9.83 2.90
N ARG A 67 -8.28 10.55 3.26
CA ARG A 67 -8.34 11.53 4.34
C ARG A 67 -9.35 12.65 4.08
N ALA A 68 -9.39 13.15 2.86
CA ALA A 68 -10.34 14.19 2.46
C ALA A 68 -11.79 13.70 2.58
N ARG A 69 -12.09 12.48 2.17
CA ARG A 69 -13.42 11.86 2.30
C ARG A 69 -13.79 11.56 3.75
N ALA A 70 -12.82 11.28 4.60
CA ALA A 70 -13.01 11.10 6.03
C ALA A 70 -13.19 12.44 6.79
N GLY A 71 -13.14 13.59 6.10
CA GLY A 71 -13.32 14.90 6.69
C GLY A 71 -12.04 15.61 7.15
N TYR A 72 -10.86 15.08 6.86
CA TYR A 72 -9.56 15.61 7.30
C TYR A 72 -8.80 16.39 6.21
N LYS A 73 -9.51 16.93 5.24
CA LYS A 73 -8.91 17.60 4.08
C LYS A 73 -7.97 18.77 4.42
N LYS A 74 -8.26 19.51 5.48
CA LYS A 74 -7.51 20.70 5.89
C LYS A 74 -6.52 20.44 7.03
N GLU A 75 -6.58 19.28 7.64
CA GLU A 75 -5.73 18.91 8.76
C GLU A 75 -4.64 17.98 8.28
N ASN A 76 -3.40 18.27 8.66
CA ASN A 76 -2.30 17.31 8.48
C ASN A 76 -2.40 16.22 9.54
N ARG A 77 -3.41 15.37 9.38
CA ARG A 77 -3.84 14.37 10.37
C ARG A 77 -3.95 13.01 9.70
N GLY A 78 -3.40 12.03 10.38
CA GLY A 78 -3.41 10.65 9.92
C GLY A 78 -2.16 10.27 9.12
N GLN A 79 -1.91 8.99 9.07
CA GLN A 79 -0.74 8.39 8.45
C GLN A 79 -1.09 7.07 7.80
N ARG A 80 -0.40 6.74 6.72
CA ARG A 80 -0.45 5.40 6.12
C ARG A 80 0.72 4.54 6.59
N TYR A 81 0.44 3.29 6.89
CA TYR A 81 1.42 2.31 7.32
C TYR A 81 1.34 1.08 6.43
N SER A 82 2.44 0.73 5.80
CA SER A 82 2.52 -0.46 4.93
C SER A 82 3.04 -1.67 5.70
N PRO A 83 2.45 -2.87 5.52
CA PRO A 83 3.01 -4.10 6.05
C PRO A 83 4.44 -4.34 5.56
N GLY A 84 5.30 -4.86 6.45
CA GLY A 84 6.72 -5.09 6.18
C GLY A 84 7.64 -3.93 6.55
N TYR A 85 7.10 -2.77 6.92
CA TYR A 85 7.88 -1.62 7.40
C TYR A 85 7.93 -1.57 8.94
N PRO A 86 8.86 -0.78 9.54
CA PRO A 86 9.12 -0.82 10.99
C PRO A 86 7.90 -0.60 11.88
N ALA A 87 6.93 0.19 11.45
CA ALA A 87 5.72 0.45 12.24
C ALA A 87 4.70 -0.71 12.19
N LEU A 88 4.76 -1.53 11.14
CA LEU A 88 3.87 -2.66 10.89
C LEU A 88 4.68 -3.81 10.25
N THR A 89 5.52 -4.46 11.04
CA THR A 89 6.55 -5.38 10.54
C THR A 89 6.03 -6.67 9.90
N ASN A 90 4.80 -7.08 10.23
CA ASN A 90 4.26 -8.36 9.78
C ASN A 90 3.65 -8.25 8.38
N LEU A 91 4.21 -8.99 7.41
CA LEU A 91 3.72 -9.06 6.04
C LEU A 91 2.34 -9.75 5.90
N THR A 92 1.86 -10.47 6.91
CA THR A 92 0.50 -11.06 6.86
C THR A 92 -0.59 -9.99 6.72
N GLY A 93 -0.29 -8.74 7.08
CA GLY A 93 -1.16 -7.60 6.83
C GLY A 93 -1.48 -7.40 5.34
N ASN A 94 -0.57 -7.75 4.45
CA ASN A 94 -0.81 -7.70 3.00
C ASN A 94 -1.96 -8.62 2.59
N HIS A 95 -2.01 -9.83 3.14
CA HIS A 95 -3.09 -10.77 2.84
C HIS A 95 -4.45 -10.25 3.34
N ILE A 96 -4.48 -9.64 4.52
CA ILE A 96 -5.71 -9.08 5.09
C ILE A 96 -6.25 -7.94 4.21
N ILE A 97 -5.38 -7.02 3.79
CA ILE A 97 -5.75 -5.89 2.93
C ILE A 97 -6.18 -6.39 1.55
N TRP A 98 -5.40 -7.30 0.95
CA TRP A 98 -5.67 -7.90 -0.35
C TRP A 98 -7.05 -8.57 -0.41
N ASN A 99 -7.37 -9.36 0.62
CA ASN A 99 -8.66 -10.04 0.72
C ASN A 99 -9.82 -9.07 0.95
N ALA A 100 -9.65 -8.10 1.86
CA ALA A 100 -10.67 -7.12 2.19
C ALA A 100 -11.06 -6.25 0.98
N LEU A 101 -10.09 -5.89 0.14
CA LEU A 101 -10.29 -5.06 -1.04
C LEU A 101 -10.54 -5.85 -2.32
N LYS A 102 -10.53 -7.19 -2.28
CA LYS A 102 -10.66 -8.06 -3.46
C LYS A 102 -9.65 -7.68 -4.56
N ALA A 103 -8.40 -7.52 -4.17
CA ALA A 103 -7.36 -7.02 -5.05
C ALA A 103 -7.01 -7.98 -6.20
N GLU A 104 -7.48 -9.23 -6.16
CA GLU A 104 -7.44 -10.15 -7.28
C GLU A 104 -8.16 -9.59 -8.53
N ASP A 105 -9.20 -8.79 -8.35
CA ASP A 105 -9.93 -8.13 -9.44
C ASP A 105 -9.05 -7.11 -10.19
N LEU A 106 -7.96 -6.64 -9.58
CA LEU A 106 -6.95 -5.78 -10.18
C LEU A 106 -5.78 -6.57 -10.81
N GLY A 107 -5.84 -7.90 -10.79
CA GLY A 107 -4.73 -8.74 -11.23
C GLY A 107 -3.57 -8.81 -10.24
N VAL A 108 -3.79 -8.41 -8.98
CA VAL A 108 -2.78 -8.50 -7.92
C VAL A 108 -2.92 -9.85 -7.21
N THR A 109 -1.82 -10.57 -7.12
CA THR A 109 -1.73 -11.84 -6.38
C THR A 109 -0.73 -11.75 -5.23
N LEU A 110 -0.74 -12.74 -4.35
CA LEU A 110 0.19 -12.87 -3.24
C LEU A 110 1.02 -14.14 -3.37
N THR A 111 2.30 -14.05 -3.05
CA THR A 111 3.17 -15.21 -2.85
C THR A 111 2.88 -15.87 -1.49
N ASP A 112 3.44 -17.06 -1.27
CA ASP A 112 3.35 -17.75 0.03
C ASP A 112 4.00 -16.94 1.17
N ALA A 113 4.91 -16.04 0.84
CA ALA A 113 5.55 -15.10 1.78
C ALA A 113 4.74 -13.81 2.02
N ASN A 114 3.52 -13.71 1.48
CA ASN A 114 2.68 -12.51 1.51
C ASN A 114 3.29 -11.28 0.80
N GLU A 115 4.11 -11.51 -0.21
CA GLU A 115 4.60 -10.47 -1.11
C GLU A 115 3.67 -10.33 -2.31
N PHE A 116 3.49 -9.09 -2.79
CA PHE A 116 2.64 -8.83 -3.94
C PHE A 116 3.31 -9.18 -5.27
N PHE A 117 2.48 -9.64 -6.20
CA PHE A 117 2.80 -9.71 -7.62
C PHE A 117 1.68 -9.02 -8.42
N PRO A 118 1.98 -8.08 -9.35
CA PRO A 118 3.32 -7.59 -9.72
C PRO A 118 4.05 -6.89 -8.56
N PRO A 119 5.41 -6.89 -8.55
CA PRO A 119 6.21 -6.28 -7.48
C PRO A 119 5.94 -4.78 -7.26
N SER A 120 5.64 -4.02 -8.32
CA SER A 120 5.28 -2.60 -8.26
C SER A 120 3.84 -2.43 -7.75
N THR A 121 3.59 -2.95 -6.57
CA THR A 121 2.31 -2.93 -5.85
C THR A 121 2.57 -2.60 -4.40
N THR A 122 1.80 -1.68 -3.83
CA THR A 122 1.91 -1.31 -2.42
C THR A 122 0.54 -1.29 -1.75
N ALA A 123 0.50 -1.72 -0.49
CA ALA A 123 -0.69 -1.72 0.34
C ALA A 123 -0.45 -0.93 1.61
N ALA A 124 -1.49 -0.35 2.17
CA ALA A 124 -1.38 0.36 3.43
C ALA A 124 -2.68 0.32 4.24
N VAL A 125 -2.49 0.38 5.55
CA VAL A 125 -3.49 0.74 6.55
C VAL A 125 -3.39 2.24 6.80
N ILE A 126 -4.52 2.95 6.80
CA ILE A 126 -4.58 4.38 7.09
C ILE A 126 -5.19 4.59 8.47
N CYS A 127 -4.45 5.26 9.32
CA CYS A 127 -4.87 5.69 10.64
C CYS A 127 -5.17 7.19 10.62
N PHE A 128 -6.31 7.59 11.16
CA PHE A 128 -6.76 8.99 11.18
C PHE A 128 -6.45 9.73 12.48
N HIS A 129 -5.71 9.11 13.39
CA HIS A 129 -5.35 9.74 14.66
C HIS A 129 -4.43 10.95 14.47
N LYS A 130 -4.66 12.02 15.22
CA LYS A 130 -3.92 13.29 15.10
C LYS A 130 -2.42 13.13 15.39
N ASP A 131 -2.05 12.18 16.22
CA ASP A 131 -0.67 11.94 16.63
C ASP A 131 0.00 10.80 15.84
N ALA A 132 -0.69 10.25 14.83
CA ALA A 132 -0.13 9.22 13.97
C ALA A 132 1.02 9.79 13.14
N GLY A 133 2.17 9.14 13.21
CA GLY A 133 3.39 9.54 12.52
C GLY A 133 4.37 8.37 12.43
N TYR A 134 5.44 8.56 11.69
CA TYR A 134 6.56 7.64 11.69
C TYR A 134 7.44 7.92 12.89
N SER A 135 7.64 6.91 13.70
CA SER A 135 8.58 6.94 14.83
C SER A 135 9.77 6.03 14.56
#